data_f78d24ba60dc1f03846a623edd7e1ce1
#
_entry.id   f78d24ba60dc1f03846a623edd7e1ce1
#
_cell.length_a   1.000
_cell.length_b   1.000
_cell.length_c   1.000
_cell.angle_alpha   90.00
_cell.angle_beta   90.00
_cell.angle_gamma   90.00
#
_symmetry.space_group_name_H-M   'P 1'
#
loop_
_entity.id
_entity.type
_entity.pdbx_description
1 polymer ?
#
loop_
_entity_poly.entity_id
_entity_poly.type
_entity_poly.pdbx_seq_one_letter_code
_entity_poly.pdbx_strand_id
1 'polypeptide(L)'
;MERAYDITPVDMEAFFKAKERWDSVAKPLGSLGILEENIARIASVYGEFDINIDKRAVVVMCADNGVVCEGVTQSDSSVTAICAMEIADGNSNINKLAEVYNTQVITVDIAIACDMQNNKIINKKVAYGTDNIATGRAMTEEQACQAIVHGMDIVRDLKNDNVRIIITGEMGIGNTTTASALSSAMGSDAVAPGEALAMLNGISAGWRDALAYAAKTLRCRS
;
A
#
# COMPACT_ATOMS: atom_id res chain seq x y z
N MET A 1 21.45 -7.05 1.91
CA MET A 1 21.15 -7.41 3.32
C MET A 1 19.89 -8.28 3.30
N GLU A 2 20.07 -9.62 3.30
CA GLU A 2 18.93 -10.55 3.39
C GLU A 2 18.39 -10.52 4.81
N ARG A 3 17.31 -9.79 5.07
CA ARG A 3 16.50 -10.02 6.27
C ARG A 3 15.56 -11.17 5.96
N ALA A 4 15.85 -12.37 6.45
CA ALA A 4 14.88 -13.45 6.48
C ALA A 4 13.76 -13.04 7.46
N TYR A 5 12.53 -12.93 6.95
CA TYR A 5 11.34 -12.75 7.78
C TYR A 5 10.81 -14.13 8.12
N ASP A 6 10.73 -14.42 9.39
CA ASP A 6 10.04 -15.62 9.88
C ASP A 6 8.54 -15.30 9.90
N ILE A 7 7.82 -15.79 8.88
CA ILE A 7 6.38 -15.62 8.77
C ILE A 7 5.72 -16.88 9.29
N THR A 8 5.08 -16.76 10.44
CA THR A 8 4.30 -17.84 11.05
C THR A 8 3.10 -18.18 10.17
N PRO A 9 2.84 -19.47 9.89
CA PRO A 9 1.62 -19.89 9.20
C PRO A 9 0.37 -19.43 9.94
N VAL A 10 -0.73 -19.22 9.19
CA VAL A 10 -2.02 -18.85 9.77
C VAL A 10 -2.58 -20.00 10.60
N ASP A 11 -3.28 -19.67 11.67
CA ASP A 11 -3.93 -20.63 12.57
C ASP A 11 -5.30 -21.05 12.01
N MET A 12 -5.36 -22.26 11.45
CA MET A 12 -6.61 -22.80 10.90
C MET A 12 -7.62 -23.20 11.97
N GLU A 13 -7.21 -23.48 13.20
CA GLU A 13 -8.14 -23.73 14.30
C GLU A 13 -8.92 -22.46 14.66
N ALA A 14 -8.23 -21.32 14.77
CA ALA A 14 -8.86 -20.02 14.97
C ALA A 14 -9.82 -19.66 13.82
N PHE A 15 -9.46 -20.01 12.57
CA PHE A 15 -10.35 -19.83 11.42
C PHE A 15 -11.67 -20.58 11.59
N PHE A 16 -11.61 -21.87 11.89
CA PHE A 16 -12.81 -22.69 12.02
C PHE A 16 -13.64 -22.29 13.23
N LYS A 17 -13.03 -21.95 14.36
CA LYS A 17 -13.76 -21.43 15.54
C LYS A 17 -14.49 -20.12 15.24
N ALA A 18 -13.87 -19.22 14.46
CA ALA A 18 -14.53 -18.00 14.03
C ALA A 18 -15.74 -18.28 13.12
N LYS A 19 -15.67 -19.27 12.25
CA LYS A 19 -16.80 -19.70 11.42
C LYS A 19 -17.93 -20.30 12.25
N GLU A 20 -17.62 -21.19 13.17
CA GLU A 20 -18.60 -21.78 14.12
C GLU A 20 -19.30 -20.68 14.93
N ARG A 21 -18.58 -19.64 15.37
CA ARG A 21 -19.16 -18.49 16.06
C ARG A 21 -20.14 -17.73 15.16
N TRP A 22 -19.82 -17.52 13.88
CA TRP A 22 -20.74 -16.92 12.91
C TRP A 22 -22.03 -17.75 12.74
N ASP A 23 -21.91 -19.07 12.71
CA ASP A 23 -23.03 -19.98 12.55
C ASP A 23 -23.91 -20.04 13.82
N SER A 24 -23.35 -19.72 15.00
CA SER A 24 -24.08 -19.64 16.26
C SER A 24 -24.92 -18.34 16.42
N VAL A 25 -24.66 -17.32 15.58
CA VAL A 25 -25.44 -16.07 15.59
C VAL A 25 -26.81 -16.30 14.95
N ALA A 26 -27.87 -15.74 15.56
CA ALA A 26 -29.25 -15.85 15.07
C ALA A 26 -29.43 -15.07 13.73
N LYS A 27 -28.98 -15.65 12.66
CA LYS A 27 -29.08 -15.17 11.26
C LYS A 27 -29.13 -16.37 10.33
N PRO A 28 -29.59 -16.23 9.06
CA PRO A 28 -29.40 -17.30 8.09
C PRO A 28 -27.92 -17.63 7.88
N LEU A 29 -27.58 -18.91 7.76
CA LEU A 29 -26.19 -19.35 7.56
C LEU A 29 -25.59 -18.70 6.32
N GLY A 30 -24.39 -18.16 6.45
CA GLY A 30 -23.66 -17.51 5.37
C GLY A 30 -24.27 -16.20 4.84
N SER A 31 -25.28 -15.62 5.52
CA SER A 31 -26.04 -14.47 5.01
C SER A 31 -25.23 -13.19 4.81
N LEU A 32 -24.10 -13.04 5.50
CA LEU A 32 -23.19 -11.90 5.33
C LEU A 32 -22.08 -12.17 4.28
N GLY A 33 -22.09 -13.37 3.67
CA GLY A 33 -21.24 -13.72 2.55
C GLY A 33 -19.74 -13.55 2.86
N ILE A 34 -19.05 -12.79 2.00
CA ILE A 34 -17.59 -12.58 2.09
C ILE A 34 -17.15 -11.91 3.41
N LEU A 35 -18.02 -11.19 4.10
CA LEU A 35 -17.69 -10.57 5.38
C LEU A 35 -17.37 -11.64 6.43
N GLU A 36 -18.15 -12.71 6.51
CA GLU A 36 -17.92 -13.82 7.46
C GLU A 36 -16.59 -14.50 7.17
N GLU A 37 -16.30 -14.74 5.90
CA GLU A 37 -15.05 -15.35 5.44
C GLU A 37 -13.84 -14.46 5.78
N ASN A 38 -13.93 -13.15 5.51
CA ASN A 38 -12.85 -12.22 5.79
C ASN A 38 -12.56 -12.10 7.29
N ILE A 39 -13.59 -12.08 8.13
CA ILE A 39 -13.41 -12.05 9.58
C ILE A 39 -12.76 -13.36 10.07
N ALA A 40 -13.16 -14.51 9.54
CA ALA A 40 -12.53 -15.78 9.87
C ALA A 40 -11.05 -15.83 9.43
N ARG A 41 -10.70 -15.26 8.26
CA ARG A 41 -9.32 -15.10 7.82
C ARG A 41 -8.50 -14.18 8.73
N ILE A 42 -9.09 -13.07 9.18
CA ILE A 42 -8.43 -12.18 10.15
C ILE A 42 -8.18 -12.94 11.44
N ALA A 43 -9.15 -13.69 11.94
CA ALA A 43 -9.00 -14.54 13.13
C ALA A 43 -7.81 -15.52 12.99
N SER A 44 -7.67 -16.16 11.82
CA SER A 44 -6.55 -17.08 11.58
C SER A 44 -5.18 -16.40 11.56
N VAL A 45 -5.11 -15.14 11.10
CA VAL A 45 -3.87 -14.35 11.12
C VAL A 45 -3.47 -13.99 12.55
N TYR A 46 -4.44 -13.71 13.40
CA TYR A 46 -4.20 -13.38 14.81
C TYR A 46 -4.02 -14.61 15.71
N GLY A 47 -4.44 -15.79 15.27
CA GLY A 47 -4.44 -17.00 16.10
C GLY A 47 -5.49 -16.97 17.21
N GLU A 48 -6.51 -16.14 17.09
CA GLU A 48 -7.60 -15.97 18.07
C GLU A 48 -8.92 -15.70 17.37
N PHE A 49 -10.01 -16.33 17.85
CA PHE A 49 -11.33 -16.20 17.18
C PHE A 49 -12.15 -15.00 17.71
N ASP A 50 -11.81 -14.46 18.87
CA ASP A 50 -12.42 -13.24 19.44
C ASP A 50 -11.50 -12.04 19.21
N ILE A 51 -11.52 -11.57 17.98
CA ILE A 51 -10.62 -10.52 17.50
C ILE A 51 -11.10 -9.13 17.88
N ASN A 52 -10.19 -8.27 18.33
CA ASN A 52 -10.40 -6.84 18.43
C ASN A 52 -9.68 -6.13 17.29
N ILE A 53 -10.43 -5.40 16.46
CA ILE A 53 -9.94 -4.63 15.31
C ILE A 53 -10.21 -3.13 15.44
N ASP A 54 -10.39 -2.62 16.67
CA ASP A 54 -10.80 -1.24 16.90
C ASP A 54 -9.71 -0.23 16.55
N LYS A 55 -8.44 -0.57 16.82
CA LYS A 55 -7.33 0.32 16.51
C LYS A 55 -6.85 0.11 15.08
N ARG A 56 -7.21 1.04 14.22
CA ARG A 56 -6.93 1.00 12.76
C ARG A 56 -6.15 2.23 12.32
N ALA A 57 -5.34 2.07 11.28
CA ALA A 57 -4.64 3.17 10.64
C ALA A 57 -4.70 3.06 9.11
N VAL A 58 -4.88 4.18 8.44
CA VAL A 58 -4.61 4.34 7.00
C VAL A 58 -3.23 4.94 6.87
N VAL A 59 -2.35 4.31 6.12
CA VAL A 59 -1.02 4.85 5.79
C VAL A 59 -1.04 5.27 4.33
N VAL A 60 -0.87 6.56 4.07
CA VAL A 60 -0.84 7.14 2.72
C VAL A 60 0.59 7.50 2.36
N MET A 61 1.20 6.74 1.46
CA MET A 61 2.52 7.03 0.90
C MET A 61 2.39 8.05 -0.21
N CYS A 62 3.07 9.20 -0.11
CA CYS A 62 2.98 10.30 -1.05
C CYS A 62 4.27 10.41 -1.87
N ALA A 63 4.14 10.42 -3.21
CA ALA A 63 5.27 10.51 -4.13
C ALA A 63 4.86 11.15 -5.46
N ASP A 64 5.75 11.92 -6.05
CA ASP A 64 5.60 12.40 -7.42
C ASP A 64 6.09 11.37 -8.44
N ASN A 65 5.32 11.23 -9.52
CA ASN A 65 5.59 10.27 -10.58
C ASN A 65 6.10 11.01 -11.83
N GLY A 66 7.33 10.73 -12.26
CA GLY A 66 7.95 11.38 -13.43
C GLY A 66 7.21 11.16 -14.75
N VAL A 67 6.39 10.12 -14.83
CA VAL A 67 5.55 9.81 -16.01
C VAL A 67 4.51 10.90 -16.30
N VAL A 68 4.25 11.81 -15.40
CA VAL A 68 3.35 12.97 -15.61
C VAL A 68 3.77 13.81 -16.83
N CYS A 69 5.07 13.87 -17.12
CA CYS A 69 5.58 14.59 -18.30
C CYS A 69 5.09 14.00 -19.65
N GLU A 70 4.58 12.77 -19.68
CA GLU A 70 3.98 12.14 -20.86
C GLU A 70 2.50 12.57 -21.10
N GLY A 71 1.97 13.48 -20.29
CA GLY A 71 0.60 13.96 -20.46
C GLY A 71 -0.48 12.93 -20.08
N VAL A 72 -0.16 11.96 -19.21
CA VAL A 72 -1.07 10.89 -18.78
C VAL A 72 -2.14 11.36 -17.80
N THR A 73 -2.10 12.62 -17.40
CA THR A 73 -3.02 13.24 -16.43
C THR A 73 -3.31 14.68 -16.78
N GLN A 74 -4.45 15.19 -16.29
CA GLN A 74 -4.85 16.59 -16.50
C GLN A 74 -4.21 17.56 -15.48
N SER A 75 -3.71 17.03 -14.35
CA SER A 75 -3.06 17.82 -13.30
C SER A 75 -1.56 17.71 -13.40
N ASP A 76 -0.84 18.74 -12.99
CA ASP A 76 0.61 18.69 -12.85
C ASP A 76 1.05 18.15 -11.48
N SER A 77 2.33 17.86 -11.33
CA SER A 77 2.90 17.24 -10.13
C SER A 77 2.76 18.10 -8.88
N SER A 78 2.59 19.43 -8.97
CA SER A 78 2.46 20.32 -7.81
C SER A 78 1.24 19.97 -6.94
N VAL A 79 0.21 19.37 -7.54
CA VAL A 79 -1.00 18.93 -6.85
C VAL A 79 -0.71 17.82 -5.84
N THR A 80 0.32 17.00 -6.04
CA THR A 80 0.72 15.95 -5.08
C THR A 80 1.01 16.53 -3.70
N ALA A 81 1.85 17.57 -3.64
CA ALA A 81 2.21 18.22 -2.39
C ALA A 81 0.99 18.86 -1.70
N ILE A 82 0.11 19.52 -2.47
CA ILE A 82 -1.13 20.11 -1.95
C ILE A 82 -2.02 19.02 -1.33
N CYS A 83 -2.26 17.93 -2.05
CA CYS A 83 -3.06 16.82 -1.54
C CYS A 83 -2.44 16.17 -0.29
N ALA A 84 -1.12 16.00 -0.25
CA ALA A 84 -0.43 15.45 0.92
C ALA A 84 -0.63 16.35 2.15
N MET A 85 -0.58 17.68 1.97
CA MET A 85 -0.87 18.63 3.05
C MET A 85 -2.33 18.54 3.53
N GLU A 86 -3.30 18.50 2.60
CA GLU A 86 -4.71 18.36 2.93
C GLU A 86 -5.02 17.05 3.66
N ILE A 87 -4.36 15.95 3.29
CA ILE A 87 -4.47 14.67 4.00
C ILE A 87 -3.89 14.81 5.42
N ALA A 88 -2.72 15.40 5.57
CA ALA A 88 -2.08 15.57 6.87
C ALA A 88 -2.86 16.50 7.80
N ASP A 89 -3.55 17.50 7.24
CA ASP A 89 -4.37 18.44 7.99
C ASP A 89 -5.79 17.95 8.28
N GLY A 90 -6.17 16.79 7.75
CA GLY A 90 -7.47 16.19 8.04
C GLY A 90 -8.61 16.65 7.14
N ASN A 91 -8.31 17.32 6.02
CA ASN A 91 -9.31 17.97 5.16
C ASN A 91 -9.74 17.11 3.98
N SER A 92 -9.02 16.02 3.67
CA SER A 92 -9.30 15.20 2.50
C SER A 92 -10.46 14.22 2.70
N ASN A 93 -10.94 13.64 1.59
CA ASN A 93 -12.03 12.66 1.63
C ASN A 93 -11.67 11.41 2.46
N ILE A 94 -10.41 10.96 2.41
CA ILE A 94 -9.98 9.80 3.21
C ILE A 94 -10.07 10.08 4.71
N ASN A 95 -9.78 11.33 5.13
CA ASN A 95 -9.92 11.72 6.53
C ASN A 95 -11.38 11.66 6.98
N LYS A 96 -12.31 12.17 6.15
CA LYS A 96 -13.74 12.15 6.47
C LYS A 96 -14.30 10.73 6.54
N LEU A 97 -13.86 9.84 5.66
CA LEU A 97 -14.23 8.43 5.72
C LEU A 97 -13.62 7.72 6.93
N ALA A 98 -12.35 8.00 7.23
CA ALA A 98 -11.65 7.40 8.35
C ALA A 98 -12.23 7.83 9.71
N GLU A 99 -12.69 9.08 9.83
CA GLU A 99 -13.33 9.63 11.02
C GLU A 99 -14.58 8.85 11.44
N VAL A 100 -15.41 8.43 10.47
CA VAL A 100 -16.61 7.62 10.71
C VAL A 100 -16.30 6.33 11.46
N TYR A 101 -15.11 5.76 11.22
CA TYR A 101 -14.67 4.50 11.81
C TYR A 101 -13.58 4.67 12.87
N ASN A 102 -13.37 5.87 13.38
CA ASN A 102 -12.31 6.19 14.34
C ASN A 102 -10.94 5.63 13.91
N THR A 103 -10.57 5.85 12.66
CA THR A 103 -9.36 5.33 12.03
C THR A 103 -8.36 6.46 11.84
N GLN A 104 -7.14 6.28 12.33
CA GLN A 104 -6.05 7.24 12.16
C GLN A 104 -5.62 7.30 10.69
N VAL A 105 -5.38 8.50 10.16
CA VAL A 105 -4.76 8.71 8.85
C VAL A 105 -3.34 9.23 9.04
N ILE A 106 -2.38 8.56 8.43
CA ILE A 106 -0.95 8.85 8.51
C ILE A 106 -0.45 9.18 7.12
N THR A 107 0.08 10.39 6.94
CA THR A 107 0.65 10.86 5.68
C THR A 107 2.17 10.72 5.72
N VAL A 108 2.74 10.08 4.72
CA VAL A 108 4.17 9.82 4.61
C VAL A 108 4.69 10.41 3.30
N ASP A 109 5.66 11.29 3.40
CA ASP A 109 6.43 11.74 2.25
C ASP A 109 7.52 10.72 1.96
N ILE A 110 7.33 9.92 0.90
CA ILE A 110 8.33 8.94 0.47
C ILE A 110 9.12 9.43 -0.76
N ALA A 111 8.54 10.29 -1.59
CA ALA A 111 9.22 10.90 -2.73
C ALA A 111 8.42 12.09 -3.31
N ILE A 112 7.93 13.02 -2.52
CA ILE A 112 7.37 14.28 -3.03
C ILE A 112 8.52 15.15 -3.58
N ALA A 113 8.32 15.80 -4.73
CA ALA A 113 9.35 16.53 -5.45
C ALA A 113 9.77 17.87 -4.80
N CYS A 114 9.14 18.25 -3.69
CA CYS A 114 9.50 19.42 -2.90
C CYS A 114 9.61 19.11 -1.41
N ASP A 115 10.20 20.01 -0.64
CA ASP A 115 10.26 19.88 0.81
C ASP A 115 8.91 20.24 1.44
N MET A 116 8.41 19.34 2.30
CA MET A 116 7.14 19.53 2.98
C MET A 116 7.33 20.27 4.30
N GLN A 117 6.64 21.39 4.46
CA GLN A 117 6.70 22.25 5.67
C GLN A 117 5.54 21.94 6.63
N ASN A 118 5.22 20.66 6.83
CA ASN A 118 4.15 20.22 7.71
C ASN A 118 4.66 19.09 8.62
N ASN A 119 4.68 19.37 9.93
CA ASN A 119 5.19 18.43 10.94
C ASN A 119 4.30 17.20 11.19
N LYS A 120 3.10 17.18 10.62
CA LYS A 120 2.20 16.01 10.65
C LYS A 120 2.54 15.01 9.54
N ILE A 121 3.35 15.40 8.57
CA ILE A 121 3.82 14.51 7.51
C ILE A 121 5.09 13.81 7.98
N ILE A 122 5.07 12.48 8.00
CA ILE A 122 6.26 11.69 8.31
C ILE A 122 7.22 11.78 7.12
N ASN A 123 8.38 12.37 7.33
CA ASN A 123 9.41 12.45 6.30
C ASN A 123 10.21 11.15 6.23
N LYS A 124 10.03 10.41 5.14
CA LYS A 124 10.79 9.21 4.76
C LYS A 124 11.25 9.31 3.30
N LYS A 125 11.51 10.55 2.85
CA LYS A 125 11.87 10.86 1.47
C LYS A 125 13.13 10.11 1.02
N VAL A 126 13.00 9.31 -0.05
CA VAL A 126 14.12 8.60 -0.71
C VAL A 126 14.61 9.33 -1.96
N ALA A 127 13.77 10.18 -2.56
CA ALA A 127 14.09 11.01 -3.71
C ALA A 127 13.13 12.19 -3.81
N TYR A 128 13.44 13.17 -4.64
CA TYR A 128 12.54 14.27 -5.02
C TYR A 128 11.75 13.90 -6.29
N GLY A 129 10.74 13.05 -6.12
CA GLY A 129 10.00 12.41 -7.20
C GLY A 129 10.74 11.22 -7.81
N THR A 130 10.08 10.54 -8.74
CA THR A 130 10.70 9.50 -9.57
C THR A 130 11.07 10.05 -10.93
N ASP A 131 11.99 9.38 -11.63
CA ASP A 131 12.21 9.61 -13.05
C ASP A 131 11.03 9.06 -13.87
N ASN A 132 11.05 9.33 -15.20
CA ASN A 132 9.99 8.92 -16.11
C ASN A 132 10.12 7.44 -16.48
N ILE A 133 9.20 6.62 -16.00
CA ILE A 133 9.14 5.17 -16.26
C ILE A 133 8.96 4.83 -17.77
N ALA A 134 8.42 5.76 -18.57
CA ALA A 134 8.23 5.52 -20.00
C ALA A 134 9.54 5.58 -20.79
N THR A 135 10.55 6.29 -20.28
CA THR A 135 11.83 6.49 -20.97
C THR A 135 13.00 5.74 -20.34
N GLY A 136 12.85 5.25 -19.11
CA GLY A 136 13.93 4.56 -18.41
C GLY A 136 13.55 4.06 -17.03
N ARG A 137 14.55 3.87 -16.18
CA ARG A 137 14.34 3.49 -14.78
C ARG A 137 13.78 4.69 -14.01
N ALA A 138 12.66 4.50 -13.34
CA ALA A 138 12.03 5.54 -12.52
C ALA A 138 12.76 5.79 -11.19
N MET A 139 13.54 4.81 -10.71
CA MET A 139 14.37 4.91 -9.49
C MET A 139 15.52 3.92 -9.53
N THR A 140 16.50 4.12 -8.66
CA THR A 140 17.57 3.15 -8.47
C THR A 140 17.09 1.98 -7.60
N GLU A 141 17.84 0.88 -7.60
CA GLU A 141 17.57 -0.27 -6.74
C GLU A 141 17.69 0.12 -5.25
N GLU A 142 18.66 0.96 -4.92
CA GLU A 142 18.87 1.45 -3.56
C GLU A 142 17.67 2.27 -3.07
N GLN A 143 17.15 3.16 -3.92
CA GLN A 143 15.93 3.95 -3.60
C GLN A 143 14.72 3.05 -3.40
N ALA A 144 14.53 2.05 -4.26
CA ALA A 144 13.43 1.10 -4.13
C ALA A 144 13.55 0.27 -2.84
N CYS A 145 14.74 -0.26 -2.54
CA CYS A 145 15.00 -0.98 -1.30
C CYS A 145 14.79 -0.10 -0.06
N GLN A 146 15.22 1.15 -0.10
CA GLN A 146 15.04 2.09 1.01
C GLN A 146 13.57 2.43 1.23
N ALA A 147 12.79 2.64 0.18
CA ALA A 147 11.36 2.88 0.27
C ALA A 147 10.62 1.68 0.91
N ILE A 148 10.97 0.44 0.51
CA ILE A 148 10.43 -0.78 1.12
C ILE A 148 10.77 -0.84 2.62
N VAL A 149 12.02 -0.56 3.00
CA VAL A 149 12.46 -0.57 4.41
C VAL A 149 11.68 0.48 5.21
N HIS A 150 11.47 1.68 4.68
CA HIS A 150 10.66 2.70 5.33
C HIS A 150 9.20 2.26 5.55
N GLY A 151 8.60 1.60 4.56
CA GLY A 151 7.25 1.02 4.71
C GLY A 151 7.20 -0.01 5.85
N MET A 152 8.22 -0.88 5.92
CA MET A 152 8.32 -1.91 6.97
C MET A 152 8.53 -1.31 8.35
N ASP A 153 9.32 -0.25 8.47
CA ASP A 153 9.54 0.43 9.74
C ASP A 153 8.23 1.08 10.24
N ILE A 154 7.45 1.72 9.36
CA ILE A 154 6.13 2.27 9.70
C ILE A 154 5.19 1.18 10.20
N VAL A 155 5.13 0.03 9.52
CA VAL A 155 4.29 -1.10 9.95
C VAL A 155 4.73 -1.61 11.33
N ARG A 156 6.05 -1.67 11.58
CA ARG A 156 6.58 -2.09 12.88
C ARG A 156 6.20 -1.12 13.99
N ASP A 157 6.31 0.19 13.74
CA ASP A 157 5.93 1.22 14.70
C ASP A 157 4.44 1.14 15.02
N LEU A 158 3.58 1.00 14.01
CA LEU A 158 2.14 0.82 14.18
C LEU A 158 1.78 -0.46 14.95
N LYS A 159 2.51 -1.55 14.70
CA LYS A 159 2.35 -2.79 15.48
C LYS A 159 2.70 -2.57 16.95
N ASN A 160 3.79 -1.86 17.25
CA ASN A 160 4.20 -1.54 18.62
C ASN A 160 3.16 -0.64 19.32
N ASP A 161 2.46 0.20 18.55
CA ASP A 161 1.35 1.01 19.01
C ASP A 161 0.02 0.24 19.10
N ASN A 162 0.04 -1.10 18.94
CA ASN A 162 -1.14 -1.97 18.95
C ASN A 162 -2.17 -1.65 17.86
N VAL A 163 -1.77 -1.10 16.73
CA VAL A 163 -2.64 -1.00 15.55
C VAL A 163 -2.91 -2.42 15.03
N ARG A 164 -4.18 -2.75 14.84
CA ARG A 164 -4.61 -4.11 14.49
C ARG A 164 -4.92 -4.25 13.00
N ILE A 165 -5.34 -3.18 12.34
CA ILE A 165 -5.55 -3.16 10.89
C ILE A 165 -4.81 -1.97 10.31
N ILE A 166 -4.02 -2.22 9.28
CA ILE A 166 -3.38 -1.20 8.45
C ILE A 166 -4.03 -1.22 7.08
N ILE A 167 -4.52 -0.06 6.66
CA ILE A 167 -5.08 0.17 5.34
C ILE A 167 -3.99 0.89 4.54
N THR A 168 -3.56 0.29 3.45
CA THR A 168 -2.54 0.87 2.58
C THR A 168 -3.18 1.85 1.61
N GLY A 169 -2.59 3.04 1.48
CA GLY A 169 -2.97 4.07 0.54
C GLY A 169 -1.73 4.67 -0.12
N GLU A 170 -1.94 5.29 -1.25
CA GLU A 170 -0.90 6.05 -1.92
C GLU A 170 -1.52 7.32 -2.55
N MET A 171 -0.71 8.37 -2.65
CA MET A 171 -1.07 9.63 -3.29
C MET A 171 0.08 10.14 -4.15
N GLY A 172 -0.22 10.39 -5.40
CA GLY A 172 0.73 10.98 -6.34
C GLY A 172 0.08 11.19 -7.71
N ILE A 173 0.19 12.35 -8.28
CA ILE A 173 -0.32 12.60 -9.62
C ILE A 173 0.39 11.66 -10.61
N GLY A 174 -0.36 10.98 -11.49
CA GLY A 174 0.15 9.95 -12.40
C GLY A 174 0.30 8.55 -11.78
N ASN A 175 -0.04 8.36 -10.50
CA ASN A 175 0.06 7.11 -9.76
C ASN A 175 -0.67 5.93 -10.43
N THR A 176 -1.84 6.16 -11.02
CA THR A 176 -2.63 5.13 -11.70
C THR A 176 -1.85 4.49 -12.85
N THR A 177 -1.13 5.30 -13.61
CA THR A 177 -0.26 4.83 -14.70
C THR A 177 0.90 3.98 -14.16
N THR A 178 1.58 4.47 -13.12
CA THR A 178 2.67 3.74 -12.46
C THR A 178 2.18 2.42 -11.85
N ALA A 179 1.04 2.43 -11.15
CA ALA A 179 0.45 1.23 -10.55
C ALA A 179 0.04 0.20 -11.61
N SER A 180 -0.54 0.64 -12.73
CA SER A 180 -0.90 -0.21 -13.86
C SER A 180 0.33 -0.85 -14.50
N ALA A 181 1.39 -0.07 -14.75
CA ALA A 181 2.65 -0.58 -15.28
C ALA A 181 3.29 -1.62 -14.34
N LEU A 182 3.29 -1.35 -13.04
CA LEU A 182 3.81 -2.26 -12.02
C LEU A 182 3.00 -3.57 -11.99
N SER A 183 1.68 -3.49 -11.97
CA SER A 183 0.79 -4.66 -11.97
C SER A 183 1.00 -5.52 -13.21
N SER A 184 1.14 -4.91 -14.39
CA SER A 184 1.44 -5.62 -15.64
C SER A 184 2.78 -6.33 -15.60
N ALA A 185 3.82 -5.66 -15.08
CA ALA A 185 5.15 -6.25 -14.95
C ALA A 185 5.17 -7.44 -13.98
N MET A 186 4.30 -7.46 -12.98
CA MET A 186 4.12 -8.56 -12.02
C MET A 186 3.24 -9.71 -12.56
N GLY A 187 2.69 -9.58 -13.79
CA GLY A 187 1.87 -10.62 -14.42
C GLY A 187 0.45 -10.69 -13.89
N SER A 188 -0.11 -9.60 -13.38
CA SER A 188 -1.53 -9.55 -13.01
C SER A 188 -2.39 -9.23 -14.23
N ASP A 189 -3.52 -9.94 -14.40
CA ASP A 189 -4.49 -9.69 -15.48
C ASP A 189 -5.31 -8.40 -15.27
N ALA A 190 -5.05 -7.66 -14.21
CA ALA A 190 -5.85 -6.51 -13.75
C ALA A 190 -5.45 -5.17 -14.39
N VAL A 191 -4.93 -5.18 -15.60
CA VAL A 191 -4.46 -3.95 -16.27
C VAL A 191 -5.45 -3.45 -17.28
N ALA A 192 -5.77 -2.16 -17.23
CA ALA A 192 -6.47 -1.49 -18.30
C ALA A 192 -5.65 -1.62 -19.61
N PRO A 193 -6.22 -2.23 -20.65
CA PRO A 193 -5.46 -2.52 -21.87
C PRO A 193 -5.12 -1.21 -22.60
N GLY A 194 -3.95 -1.11 -23.08
CA GLY A 194 -3.53 -0.07 -24.03
C GLY A 194 -2.43 0.84 -23.50
N GLU A 195 -2.62 1.57 -22.43
CA GLU A 195 -1.61 2.52 -21.92
C GLU A 195 -0.47 1.82 -21.17
N ALA A 196 -0.80 0.88 -20.31
CA ALA A 196 0.20 0.12 -19.56
C ALA A 196 1.06 -0.76 -20.48
N LEU A 197 0.49 -1.32 -21.55
CA LEU A 197 1.23 -2.15 -22.48
C LEU A 197 2.23 -1.34 -23.31
N ALA A 198 1.86 -0.12 -23.74
CA ALA A 198 2.75 0.79 -24.43
C ALA A 198 3.93 1.22 -23.55
N MET A 199 3.68 1.46 -22.25
CA MET A 199 4.70 1.80 -21.27
C MET A 199 5.61 0.61 -20.91
N LEU A 200 5.05 -0.60 -20.80
CA LEU A 200 5.83 -1.83 -20.56
C LEU A 200 6.83 -2.14 -21.67
N ASN A 201 6.51 -1.78 -22.90
CA ASN A 201 7.45 -1.93 -24.02
C ASN A 201 8.65 -0.97 -23.93
N GLY A 202 8.51 0.14 -23.19
CA GLY A 202 9.58 1.09 -22.86
C GLY A 202 10.36 0.75 -21.58
N ILE A 203 9.83 -0.11 -20.72
CA ILE A 203 10.48 -0.48 -19.46
C ILE A 203 11.69 -1.37 -19.77
N SER A 204 12.90 -0.86 -19.51
CA SER A 204 14.13 -1.63 -19.67
C SER A 204 14.13 -2.91 -18.82
N ALA A 205 14.85 -3.95 -19.30
CA ALA A 205 14.96 -5.25 -18.62
C ALA A 205 15.31 -5.13 -17.11
N GLY A 206 16.11 -4.12 -16.75
CA GLY A 206 16.48 -3.87 -15.35
C GLY A 206 15.35 -3.55 -14.38
N TRP A 207 14.21 -3.03 -14.87
CA TRP A 207 13.02 -2.82 -14.01
C TRP A 207 12.31 -4.13 -13.70
N ARG A 208 12.21 -5.02 -14.69
CA ARG A 208 11.68 -6.38 -14.47
C ARG A 208 12.50 -7.14 -13.45
N ASP A 209 13.82 -6.95 -13.47
CA ASP A 209 14.73 -7.59 -12.52
C ASP A 209 14.60 -7.00 -11.11
N ALA A 210 14.46 -5.67 -10.97
CA ALA A 210 14.23 -5.02 -9.68
C ALA A 210 12.89 -5.42 -9.07
N LEU A 211 11.82 -5.51 -9.88
CA LEU A 211 10.50 -5.97 -9.45
C LEU A 211 10.48 -7.47 -9.16
N ALA A 212 11.16 -8.28 -9.98
CA ALA A 212 11.33 -9.71 -9.74
C ALA A 212 12.13 -9.95 -8.45
N TYR A 213 13.13 -9.11 -8.17
CA TYR A 213 13.89 -9.15 -6.93
C TYR A 213 13.02 -8.74 -5.73
N ALA A 214 12.26 -7.65 -5.81
CA ALA A 214 11.31 -7.23 -4.78
C ALA A 214 10.24 -8.32 -4.55
N ALA A 215 9.64 -8.86 -5.60
CA ALA A 215 8.68 -9.94 -5.51
C ALA A 215 9.29 -11.25 -4.96
N LYS A 216 10.56 -11.53 -5.28
CA LYS A 216 11.28 -12.70 -4.76
C LYS A 216 11.69 -12.53 -3.31
N THR A 217 11.98 -11.30 -2.88
CA THR A 217 12.31 -10.94 -1.50
C THR A 217 11.04 -10.91 -0.62
N LEU A 218 9.88 -10.58 -1.22
CA LEU A 218 8.57 -10.58 -0.58
C LEU A 218 7.88 -11.95 -0.64
N ARG A 219 8.28 -12.85 -1.56
CA ARG A 219 7.84 -14.24 -1.51
C ARG A 219 8.54 -14.91 -0.36
N CYS A 220 7.82 -14.98 0.75
CA CYS A 220 8.14 -15.89 1.82
C CYS A 220 8.32 -17.27 1.24
N ARG A 221 9.43 -17.90 1.60
CA ARG A 221 9.67 -19.30 1.29
C ARG A 221 8.50 -20.11 1.85
N SER A 222 7.68 -20.65 0.95
CA SER A 222 6.81 -21.79 1.25
C SER A 222 7.67 -22.98 1.62
#